data_b1903554b0fdd783c8e96efb921b57cc
#
_entry.id   b1903554b0fdd783c8e96efb921b57cc
#
_cell.length_a   1.000
_cell.length_b   1.000
_cell.length_c   1.000
_cell.angle_alpha   90.00
_cell.angle_beta   90.00
_cell.angle_gamma   90.00
#
_symmetry.space_group_name_H-M   'P 1'
#
loop_
_entity.id
_entity.type
_entity.pdbx_description
1 polymer ?
#
loop_
_entity_poly.entity_id
_entity_poly.type
_entity_poly.pdbx_seq_one_letter_code
_entity_poly.pdbx_strand_id
1 'polypeptide(L)'
;MTMKLFGCSFTNWIYPTWADFVKIHYDHDVKIYGRPGMGNDVFKRLLLLEVTEQDHAIVMLSGNDRIDHAVEGKDDINKLPHYFENKSWTHSFPYKDQCFVQLNSSGVDFKKHFSLFHALYKQAEVIVDMQKHAKADKFELQFLSWQDIFSDLSFRRERAGLGKKIDLDRYQKNPVFRKVFGMIDFHNFLDDPRLGILNYIHDNREIFMYQNTWDFHPSCIGHFRYFTQYVKPFLDTKYTSVDNLDQIEDLCLDFSRYYQDAKVSEYPFESTADNEFTHDKFYVLRKHIIENYFSPFKEKLTEGYHYE
;
A
#
# COMPACT_ATOMS: atom_id res chain seq x y z
N MET A 1 13.71 -15.47 11.98
CA MET A 1 12.83 -14.28 12.06
C MET A 1 12.96 -13.54 10.76
N THR A 2 11.88 -13.33 10.06
CA THR A 2 11.85 -12.61 8.77
C THR A 2 10.95 -11.38 8.93
N MET A 3 11.34 -10.25 8.36
CA MET A 3 10.46 -9.09 8.29
C MET A 3 9.61 -9.17 7.02
N LYS A 4 8.29 -9.04 7.15
CA LYS A 4 7.33 -9.19 6.05
C LYS A 4 6.51 -7.91 5.89
N LEU A 5 6.62 -7.28 4.74
CA LEU A 5 6.05 -5.97 4.45
C LEU A 5 4.91 -6.11 3.45
N PHE A 6 3.72 -5.66 3.84
CA PHE A 6 2.48 -5.78 3.06
C PHE A 6 1.96 -4.40 2.68
N GLY A 7 1.33 -4.32 1.53
CA GLY A 7 0.66 -3.09 1.11
C GLY A 7 0.36 -3.04 -0.38
N CYS A 8 -0.18 -1.90 -0.82
CA CYS A 8 -0.51 -1.65 -2.22
C CYS A 8 0.68 -1.04 -3.00
N SER A 9 0.40 -0.25 -4.03
CA SER A 9 1.40 0.50 -4.79
C SER A 9 2.30 1.43 -3.95
N PHE A 10 1.86 1.83 -2.77
CA PHE A 10 2.69 2.62 -1.84
C PHE A 10 3.76 1.77 -1.12
N THR A 11 3.66 0.45 -1.19
CA THR A 11 4.64 -0.49 -0.63
C THR A 11 5.52 -1.08 -1.72
N ASN A 12 5.01 -1.16 -2.95
CA ASN A 12 5.75 -1.65 -4.09
C ASN A 12 5.32 -0.91 -5.36
N TRP A 13 6.22 -0.11 -5.89
CA TRP A 13 6.01 0.69 -7.09
C TRP A 13 7.18 0.53 -8.07
N ILE A 14 7.10 1.21 -9.21
CA ILE A 14 8.16 1.16 -10.25
C ILE A 14 9.51 1.72 -9.77
N TYR A 15 9.52 2.55 -8.74
CA TYR A 15 10.71 3.06 -8.07
C TYR A 15 10.69 2.66 -6.58
N PRO A 16 11.83 2.80 -5.87
CA PRO A 16 11.92 2.44 -4.46
C PRO A 16 10.90 3.16 -3.57
N THR A 17 10.28 2.40 -2.70
CA THR A 17 9.30 2.84 -1.71
C THR A 17 9.85 2.71 -0.30
N TRP A 18 9.07 3.09 0.71
CA TRP A 18 9.45 2.91 2.12
C TRP A 18 9.86 1.46 2.44
N ALA A 19 9.22 0.46 1.83
CA ALA A 19 9.52 -0.94 2.05
C ALA A 19 10.88 -1.35 1.47
N ASP A 20 11.25 -0.78 0.34
CA ASP A 20 12.57 -0.97 -0.25
C ASP A 20 13.66 -0.37 0.63
N PHE A 21 13.42 0.78 1.25
CA PHE A 21 14.38 1.40 2.16
C PHE A 21 14.58 0.58 3.42
N VAL A 22 13.54 -0.06 3.94
CA VAL A 22 13.70 -1.06 5.02
C VAL A 22 14.67 -2.15 4.57
N LYS A 23 14.48 -2.69 3.37
CA LYS A 23 15.28 -3.80 2.86
C LYS A 23 16.75 -3.46 2.63
N ILE A 24 17.06 -2.24 2.18
CA ILE A 24 18.46 -1.83 1.91
C ILE A 24 19.17 -1.27 3.16
N HIS A 25 18.42 -0.73 4.12
CA HIS A 25 18.98 -0.09 5.30
C HIS A 25 19.25 -1.07 6.45
N TYR A 26 18.51 -2.17 6.53
CA TYR A 26 18.72 -3.16 7.60
C TYR A 26 19.42 -4.41 7.08
N ASP A 27 20.34 -4.95 7.90
CA ASP A 27 20.96 -6.25 7.65
C ASP A 27 20.05 -7.37 8.18
N HIS A 28 18.94 -7.58 7.45
CA HIS A 28 17.91 -8.51 7.85
C HIS A 28 17.20 -9.12 6.63
N ASP A 29 16.64 -10.34 6.79
CA ASP A 29 15.79 -10.94 5.75
C ASP A 29 14.45 -10.19 5.68
N VAL A 30 14.19 -9.53 4.55
CA VAL A 30 12.99 -8.72 4.30
C VAL A 30 12.28 -9.23 3.06
N LYS A 31 11.00 -9.58 3.21
CA LYS A 31 10.10 -9.99 2.12
C LYS A 31 9.00 -8.97 1.92
N ILE A 32 8.79 -8.57 0.66
CA ILE A 32 7.80 -7.56 0.29
C ILE A 32 6.64 -8.22 -0.45
N TYR A 33 5.43 -8.09 0.09
CA TYR A 33 4.17 -8.61 -0.44
C TYR A 33 3.26 -7.45 -0.91
N GLY A 34 3.86 -6.45 -1.54
CA GLY A 34 3.14 -5.29 -2.04
C GLY A 34 2.74 -5.46 -3.51
N ARG A 35 1.49 -5.10 -3.87
CA ARG A 35 1.07 -5.00 -5.28
C ARG A 35 0.19 -3.78 -5.50
N PRO A 36 0.34 -3.08 -6.64
CA PRO A 36 -0.56 -1.99 -6.99
C PRO A 36 -2.03 -2.42 -6.93
N GLY A 37 -2.86 -1.59 -6.31
CA GLY A 37 -4.30 -1.84 -6.24
C GLY A 37 -4.80 -2.72 -5.10
N MET A 38 -3.98 -3.51 -4.41
CA MET A 38 -4.43 -4.38 -3.32
C MET A 38 -5.19 -3.63 -2.23
N GLY A 39 -6.24 -4.28 -1.71
CA GLY A 39 -7.01 -3.83 -0.56
C GLY A 39 -6.64 -4.59 0.72
N ASN A 40 -7.28 -4.22 1.81
CA ASN A 40 -6.94 -4.71 3.14
C ASN A 40 -7.38 -6.16 3.42
N ASP A 41 -8.41 -6.66 2.71
CA ASP A 41 -8.81 -8.07 2.82
C ASP A 41 -7.75 -9.02 2.23
N VAL A 42 -7.05 -8.58 1.16
CA VAL A 42 -5.90 -9.34 0.62
C VAL A 42 -4.76 -9.37 1.64
N PHE A 43 -4.43 -8.23 2.27
CA PHE A 43 -3.35 -8.19 3.27
C PHE A 43 -3.67 -9.11 4.45
N LYS A 44 -4.91 -9.10 4.95
CA LYS A 44 -5.35 -10.01 6.00
C LYS A 44 -5.12 -11.48 5.60
N ARG A 45 -5.46 -11.86 4.37
CA ARG A 45 -5.23 -13.23 3.88
C ARG A 45 -3.76 -13.58 3.73
N LEU A 46 -2.97 -12.67 3.17
CA LEU A 46 -1.53 -12.87 3.05
C LEU A 46 -0.86 -13.03 4.42
N LEU A 47 -1.29 -12.26 5.43
CA LEU A 47 -0.83 -12.45 6.81
C LEU A 47 -1.10 -13.88 7.29
N LEU A 48 -2.33 -14.38 7.09
CA LEU A 48 -2.72 -15.74 7.49
C LEU A 48 -1.88 -16.83 6.80
N LEU A 49 -1.46 -16.61 5.57
CA LEU A 49 -0.77 -17.61 4.76
C LEU A 49 0.75 -17.56 4.91
N GLU A 50 1.30 -16.39 5.14
CA GLU A 50 2.73 -16.14 4.99
C GLU A 50 3.45 -15.81 6.30
N VAL A 51 2.74 -15.33 7.32
CA VAL A 51 3.37 -14.93 8.59
C VAL A 51 3.30 -16.08 9.59
N THR A 52 4.41 -16.33 10.25
CA THR A 52 4.56 -17.40 11.24
C THR A 52 5.00 -16.82 12.59
N GLU A 53 4.95 -17.63 13.64
CA GLU A 53 5.51 -17.28 14.95
C GLU A 53 6.94 -16.74 14.81
N GLN A 54 7.24 -15.67 15.50
CA GLN A 54 8.52 -14.94 15.50
C GLN A 54 8.77 -14.03 14.26
N ASP A 55 7.92 -14.02 13.25
CA ASP A 55 8.05 -13.03 12.18
C ASP A 55 7.60 -11.64 12.66
N HIS A 56 8.08 -10.62 11.94
CA HIS A 56 7.65 -9.24 12.14
C HIS A 56 6.94 -8.75 10.87
N ALA A 57 5.67 -8.45 10.98
CA ALA A 57 4.85 -7.97 9.88
C ALA A 57 4.58 -6.46 10.00
N ILE A 58 4.79 -5.72 8.90
CA ILE A 58 4.37 -4.32 8.79
C ILE A 58 3.39 -4.22 7.62
N VAL A 59 2.20 -3.71 7.88
CA VAL A 59 1.13 -3.57 6.89
C VAL A 59 0.83 -2.09 6.65
N MET A 60 1.08 -1.60 5.44
CA MET A 60 0.57 -0.30 5.03
C MET A 60 -0.87 -0.46 4.56
N LEU A 61 -1.80 -0.02 5.38
CA LEU A 61 -3.22 -0.12 5.12
C LEU A 61 -3.64 0.70 3.91
N SER A 62 -4.43 0.10 3.04
CA SER A 62 -5.09 0.73 1.90
C SER A 62 -6.35 1.48 2.33
N GLY A 63 -6.95 2.19 1.37
CA GLY A 63 -8.22 2.87 1.58
C GLY A 63 -9.38 1.91 1.84
N ASN A 64 -10.35 2.42 2.59
CA ASN A 64 -11.62 1.73 2.87
C ASN A 64 -12.56 1.68 1.65
N ASP A 65 -12.13 2.25 0.54
CA ASP A 65 -12.83 2.24 -0.76
C ASP A 65 -12.47 1.04 -1.63
N ARG A 66 -11.66 0.12 -1.12
CA ARG A 66 -11.23 -1.08 -1.82
C ARG A 66 -11.88 -2.30 -1.21
N ILE A 67 -12.53 -3.09 -2.06
CA ILE A 67 -13.18 -4.34 -1.67
C ILE A 67 -12.57 -5.45 -2.52
N ASP A 68 -11.98 -6.42 -1.84
CA ASP A 68 -11.35 -7.55 -2.48
C ASP A 68 -12.24 -8.78 -2.36
N HIS A 69 -12.36 -9.53 -3.45
CA HIS A 69 -13.02 -10.84 -3.47
C HIS A 69 -12.01 -11.91 -3.88
N ALA A 70 -11.98 -12.99 -3.13
CA ALA A 70 -11.23 -14.18 -3.51
C ALA A 70 -12.10 -15.05 -4.42
N VAL A 71 -11.53 -15.51 -5.52
CA VAL A 71 -12.12 -16.49 -6.44
C VAL A 71 -11.16 -17.67 -6.60
N GLU A 72 -11.68 -18.85 -6.87
CA GLU A 72 -10.87 -20.07 -6.95
C GLU A 72 -10.00 -20.15 -8.21
N GLY A 73 -10.28 -19.35 -9.23
CA GLY A 73 -9.47 -19.31 -10.45
C GLY A 73 -9.77 -18.09 -11.30
N LYS A 74 -8.92 -17.84 -12.29
CA LYS A 74 -9.08 -16.70 -13.22
C LYS A 74 -10.42 -16.75 -13.96
N ASP A 75 -10.93 -17.94 -14.26
CA ASP A 75 -12.17 -18.14 -15.00
C ASP A 75 -13.42 -17.85 -14.15
N ASP A 76 -13.29 -17.86 -12.82
CA ASP A 76 -14.38 -17.58 -11.90
C ASP A 76 -14.70 -16.07 -11.77
N ILE A 77 -13.90 -15.21 -12.40
CA ILE A 77 -14.22 -13.77 -12.52
C ILE A 77 -15.63 -13.55 -13.12
N ASN A 78 -16.09 -14.46 -13.95
CA ASN A 78 -17.44 -14.40 -14.52
C ASN A 78 -18.55 -14.71 -13.50
N LYS A 79 -18.21 -15.29 -12.36
CA LYS A 79 -19.14 -15.60 -11.26
C LYS A 79 -19.23 -14.49 -10.21
N LEU A 80 -18.47 -13.40 -10.40
CA LEU A 80 -18.52 -12.26 -9.50
C LEU A 80 -19.91 -11.63 -9.48
N PRO A 81 -20.32 -11.05 -8.35
CA PRO A 81 -21.57 -10.31 -8.27
C PRO A 81 -21.67 -9.23 -9.37
N HIS A 82 -22.89 -8.95 -9.81
CA HIS A 82 -23.18 -8.05 -10.95
C HIS A 82 -22.60 -6.63 -10.81
N TYR A 83 -22.29 -6.16 -9.63
CA TYR A 83 -21.62 -4.86 -9.43
C TYR A 83 -20.14 -4.84 -9.89
N PHE A 84 -19.58 -6.00 -10.24
CA PHE A 84 -18.27 -6.12 -10.90
C PHE A 84 -18.34 -6.08 -12.44
N GLU A 85 -19.53 -5.93 -13.03
CA GLU A 85 -19.71 -5.98 -14.48
C GLU A 85 -18.98 -4.85 -15.24
N ASN A 86 -18.68 -3.74 -14.57
CA ASN A 86 -17.88 -2.66 -15.15
C ASN A 86 -16.37 -2.96 -15.00
N LYS A 87 -15.87 -3.81 -15.87
CA LYS A 87 -14.50 -4.38 -15.84
C LYS A 87 -13.36 -3.35 -15.95
N SER A 88 -13.63 -2.10 -16.29
CA SER A 88 -12.60 -1.07 -16.52
C SER A 88 -11.77 -0.69 -15.27
N TRP A 89 -12.17 -1.15 -14.08
CA TRP A 89 -11.53 -0.78 -12.80
C TRP A 89 -11.26 -1.97 -11.88
N THR A 90 -11.36 -3.19 -12.40
CA THR A 90 -11.04 -4.39 -11.63
C THR A 90 -9.58 -4.78 -11.86
N HIS A 91 -8.84 -4.91 -10.76
CA HIS A 91 -7.52 -5.52 -10.77
C HIS A 91 -7.67 -6.99 -10.32
N SER A 92 -7.04 -7.91 -11.03
CA SER A 92 -6.97 -9.31 -10.62
C SER A 92 -5.56 -9.64 -10.17
N PHE A 93 -5.47 -10.30 -9.02
CA PHE A 93 -4.19 -10.69 -8.41
C PHE A 93 -4.17 -12.20 -8.21
N PRO A 94 -3.52 -12.96 -9.10
CA PRO A 94 -3.29 -14.38 -8.84
C PRO A 94 -2.30 -14.52 -7.68
N TYR A 95 -2.60 -15.42 -6.76
CA TYR A 95 -1.70 -15.78 -5.69
C TYR A 95 -1.91 -17.25 -5.34
N LYS A 96 -0.90 -18.10 -5.59
CA LYS A 96 -1.00 -19.56 -5.52
C LYS A 96 -2.19 -20.05 -6.37
N ASP A 97 -3.09 -20.81 -5.78
CA ASP A 97 -4.31 -21.37 -6.39
C ASP A 97 -5.54 -20.43 -6.31
N GLN A 98 -5.37 -19.24 -5.75
CA GLN A 98 -6.43 -18.25 -5.61
C GLN A 98 -6.21 -17.04 -6.52
N CYS A 99 -7.28 -16.38 -6.89
CA CYS A 99 -7.25 -15.08 -7.54
C CYS A 99 -8.07 -14.09 -6.72
N PHE A 100 -7.49 -12.90 -6.47
CA PHE A 100 -8.19 -11.81 -5.81
C PHE A 100 -8.63 -10.80 -6.86
N VAL A 101 -9.89 -10.41 -6.81
CA VAL A 101 -10.46 -9.38 -7.68
C VAL A 101 -10.86 -8.20 -6.83
N GLN A 102 -10.40 -7.02 -7.21
CA GLN A 102 -10.66 -5.79 -6.48
C GLN A 102 -11.69 -4.92 -7.20
N LEU A 103 -12.62 -4.39 -6.41
CA LEU A 103 -13.48 -3.27 -6.77
C LEU A 103 -13.00 -2.01 -6.05
N ASN A 104 -12.92 -0.91 -6.78
CA ASN A 104 -12.46 0.37 -6.24
C ASN A 104 -13.57 1.43 -6.43
N SER A 105 -13.62 2.42 -5.50
CA SER A 105 -14.64 3.47 -5.44
C SER A 105 -14.66 4.43 -6.62
N SER A 106 -13.64 4.44 -7.47
CA SER A 106 -13.67 5.22 -8.71
C SER A 106 -14.70 4.69 -9.72
N GLY A 107 -15.16 3.45 -9.55
CA GLY A 107 -16.28 2.89 -10.31
C GLY A 107 -17.61 3.51 -9.90
N VAL A 108 -18.45 3.86 -10.87
CA VAL A 108 -19.75 4.52 -10.65
C VAL A 108 -20.67 3.71 -9.74
N ASP A 109 -20.50 2.39 -9.68
CA ASP A 109 -21.40 1.49 -8.97
C ASP A 109 -21.05 1.26 -7.50
N PHE A 110 -19.82 1.60 -7.07
CA PHE A 110 -19.44 1.44 -5.66
C PHE A 110 -20.40 2.18 -4.71
N LYS A 111 -20.76 3.43 -5.03
CA LYS A 111 -21.66 4.25 -4.19
C LYS A 111 -23.09 3.72 -4.10
N LYS A 112 -23.53 2.94 -5.10
CA LYS A 112 -24.87 2.32 -5.08
C LYS A 112 -24.94 1.11 -4.17
N HIS A 113 -23.81 0.40 -3.99
CA HIS A 113 -23.77 -0.88 -3.31
C HIS A 113 -23.16 -0.82 -1.91
N PHE A 114 -22.33 0.21 -1.64
CA PHE A 114 -21.60 0.30 -0.38
C PHE A 114 -21.79 1.67 0.28
N SER A 115 -22.32 1.66 1.49
CA SER A 115 -22.41 2.88 2.30
C SER A 115 -21.07 3.19 2.95
N LEU A 116 -20.83 4.49 3.24
CA LEU A 116 -19.65 4.90 4.00
C LEU A 116 -19.57 4.19 5.37
N PHE A 117 -20.73 3.98 6.03
CA PHE A 117 -20.77 3.23 7.29
C PHE A 117 -20.22 1.80 7.11
N HIS A 118 -20.62 1.12 6.04
CA HIS A 118 -20.14 -0.23 5.76
C HIS A 118 -18.62 -0.23 5.50
N ALA A 119 -18.12 0.72 4.70
CA ALA A 119 -16.70 0.84 4.42
C ALA A 119 -15.85 1.07 5.69
N LEU A 120 -16.31 1.98 6.57
CA LEU A 120 -15.66 2.25 7.86
C LEU A 120 -15.70 1.05 8.80
N TYR A 121 -16.85 0.36 8.86
CA TYR A 121 -17.02 -0.84 9.67
C TYR A 121 -16.08 -1.95 9.21
N LYS A 122 -16.02 -2.21 7.89
CA LYS A 122 -15.12 -3.20 7.29
C LYS A 122 -13.66 -2.88 7.54
N GLN A 123 -13.28 -1.62 7.41
CA GLN A 123 -11.93 -1.16 7.72
C GLN A 123 -11.54 -1.49 9.17
N ALA A 124 -12.41 -1.15 10.12
CA ALA A 124 -12.18 -1.45 11.54
C ALA A 124 -12.13 -2.96 11.81
N GLU A 125 -13.05 -3.73 11.21
CA GLU A 125 -13.11 -5.19 11.35
C GLU A 125 -11.82 -5.87 10.85
N VAL A 126 -11.32 -5.48 9.67
CA VAL A 126 -10.10 -6.05 9.09
C VAL A 126 -8.88 -5.77 9.97
N ILE A 127 -8.75 -4.57 10.52
CA ILE A 127 -7.66 -4.22 11.44
C ILE A 127 -7.72 -5.10 12.69
N VAL A 128 -8.89 -5.18 13.32
CA VAL A 128 -9.10 -6.00 14.53
C VAL A 128 -8.81 -7.48 14.26
N ASP A 129 -9.20 -8.01 13.10
CA ASP A 129 -8.95 -9.39 12.73
C ASP A 129 -7.45 -9.67 12.57
N MET A 130 -6.71 -8.75 11.90
CA MET A 130 -5.26 -8.87 11.77
C MET A 130 -4.55 -8.82 13.15
N GLN A 131 -4.98 -7.93 14.06
CA GLN A 131 -4.43 -7.85 15.42
C GLN A 131 -4.73 -9.10 16.25
N LYS A 132 -5.94 -9.66 16.14
CA LYS A 132 -6.28 -10.92 16.80
C LYS A 132 -5.44 -12.08 16.30
N HIS A 133 -5.23 -12.14 14.97
CA HIS A 133 -4.40 -13.15 14.35
C HIS A 133 -2.94 -13.05 14.83
N ALA A 134 -2.36 -11.84 14.81
CA ALA A 134 -1.01 -11.60 15.33
C ALA A 134 -0.85 -12.07 16.78
N LYS A 135 -1.85 -11.78 17.61
CA LYS A 135 -1.85 -12.23 19.01
C LYS A 135 -1.97 -13.75 19.15
N ALA A 136 -2.81 -14.41 18.32
CA ALA A 136 -3.01 -15.85 18.38
C ALA A 136 -1.78 -16.62 17.94
N ASP A 137 -1.13 -16.18 16.86
CA ASP A 137 0.03 -16.83 16.26
C ASP A 137 1.38 -16.26 16.73
N LYS A 138 1.32 -15.30 17.68
CA LYS A 138 2.48 -14.74 18.40
C LYS A 138 3.54 -14.14 17.50
N PHE A 139 3.15 -13.43 16.46
CA PHE A 139 4.04 -12.62 15.66
C PHE A 139 3.85 -11.12 15.96
N GLU A 140 4.86 -10.33 15.66
CA GLU A 140 4.79 -8.90 15.85
C GLU A 140 4.11 -8.25 14.64
N LEU A 141 3.11 -7.36 14.89
CA LEU A 141 2.35 -6.68 13.86
C LEU A 141 2.38 -5.18 14.09
N GLN A 142 2.74 -4.43 13.02
CA GLN A 142 2.66 -2.98 12.97
C GLN A 142 1.86 -2.53 11.75
N PHE A 143 1.25 -1.35 11.86
CA PHE A 143 0.51 -0.73 10.77
C PHE A 143 1.14 0.60 10.36
N LEU A 144 1.00 0.92 9.10
CA LEU A 144 1.17 2.22 8.48
C LEU A 144 -0.09 2.56 7.72
N SER A 145 -0.30 3.83 7.47
CA SER A 145 -1.48 4.32 6.76
C SER A 145 -1.07 5.02 5.47
N TRP A 146 -1.75 4.74 4.36
CA TRP A 146 -1.49 5.48 3.13
C TRP A 146 -2.11 6.88 3.16
N GLN A 147 -3.21 7.07 3.90
CA GLN A 147 -3.88 8.34 4.23
C GLN A 147 -4.78 8.11 5.44
N ASP A 148 -5.63 9.09 5.82
CA ASP A 148 -6.68 8.86 6.82
C ASP A 148 -7.54 7.64 6.42
N ILE A 149 -7.28 6.50 7.07
CA ILE A 149 -7.93 5.20 6.75
C ILE A 149 -9.42 5.18 7.11
N PHE A 150 -9.89 6.18 7.86
CA PHE A 150 -11.30 6.35 8.23
C PHE A 150 -11.93 7.58 7.55
N SER A 151 -11.37 8.06 6.44
CA SER A 151 -11.94 9.16 5.66
C SER A 151 -13.03 8.70 4.70
N ASP A 152 -13.82 9.64 4.20
CA ASP A 152 -14.76 9.38 3.10
C ASP A 152 -14.02 9.48 1.76
N LEU A 153 -13.69 8.35 1.19
CA LEU A 153 -12.99 8.23 -0.10
C LEU A 153 -13.92 8.32 -1.31
N SER A 154 -15.23 8.32 -1.10
CA SER A 154 -16.21 8.43 -2.20
C SER A 154 -16.16 9.77 -2.94
N PHE A 155 -15.48 10.77 -2.38
CA PHE A 155 -15.33 12.12 -2.92
C PHE A 155 -13.97 12.39 -3.58
N ARG A 156 -13.20 11.37 -3.92
CA ARG A 156 -11.94 11.53 -4.67
C ARG A 156 -12.17 12.17 -6.05
N ARG A 157 -12.55 13.44 -6.11
CA ARG A 157 -12.70 14.18 -7.37
C ARG A 157 -11.50 15.04 -7.73
N GLU A 158 -10.61 15.27 -6.80
CA GLU A 158 -9.44 16.13 -7.01
C GLU A 158 -8.16 15.30 -7.11
N ARG A 159 -7.23 15.77 -7.96
CA ARG A 159 -5.93 15.15 -8.22
C ARG A 159 -5.04 14.94 -6.96
N ALA A 160 -5.46 15.42 -5.80
CA ALA A 160 -4.73 15.25 -4.54
C ALA A 160 -4.97 13.89 -3.86
N GLY A 161 -5.98 13.13 -4.27
CA GLY A 161 -6.21 11.77 -3.76
C GLY A 161 -6.66 11.67 -2.30
N LEU A 162 -6.70 12.76 -1.54
CA LEU A 162 -7.10 12.74 -0.14
C LEU A 162 -8.61 12.56 0.02
N GLY A 163 -8.99 11.65 0.92
CA GLY A 163 -10.38 11.49 1.35
C GLY A 163 -10.87 12.66 2.19
N LYS A 164 -12.18 12.86 2.20
CA LYS A 164 -12.80 13.86 3.08
C LYS A 164 -12.74 13.38 4.53
N LYS A 165 -12.12 14.19 5.40
CA LYS A 165 -12.11 13.92 6.84
C LYS A 165 -13.54 13.89 7.37
N ILE A 166 -13.84 12.86 8.16
CA ILE A 166 -15.16 12.67 8.76
C ILE A 166 -15.10 12.77 10.28
N ASP A 167 -16.24 13.14 10.87
CA ASP A 167 -16.46 13.07 12.31
C ASP A 167 -16.78 11.61 12.71
N LEU A 168 -15.80 10.91 13.27
CA LEU A 168 -15.97 9.53 13.73
C LEU A 168 -16.93 9.41 14.92
N ASP A 169 -17.08 10.44 15.74
CA ASP A 169 -17.99 10.41 16.91
C ASP A 169 -19.43 10.18 16.47
N ARG A 170 -19.80 10.70 15.30
CA ARG A 170 -21.10 10.42 14.70
C ARG A 170 -21.33 8.93 14.45
N TYR A 171 -20.31 8.22 13.96
CA TYR A 171 -20.37 6.79 13.65
C TYR A 171 -20.27 5.93 14.91
N GLN A 172 -19.53 6.39 15.91
CA GLN A 172 -19.42 5.73 17.21
C GLN A 172 -20.73 5.75 18.04
N LYS A 173 -21.72 6.57 17.65
CA LYS A 173 -23.08 6.48 18.20
C LYS A 173 -23.76 5.15 17.88
N ASN A 174 -23.35 4.50 16.77
CA ASN A 174 -23.80 3.14 16.47
C ASN A 174 -23.07 2.13 17.39
N PRO A 175 -23.79 1.33 18.18
CA PRO A 175 -23.17 0.45 19.16
C PRO A 175 -22.30 -0.64 18.55
N VAL A 176 -22.64 -1.11 17.33
CA VAL A 176 -21.88 -2.14 16.62
C VAL A 176 -20.54 -1.58 16.16
N PHE A 177 -20.56 -0.41 15.50
CA PHE A 177 -19.34 0.26 15.06
C PHE A 177 -18.46 0.62 16.25
N ARG A 178 -19.03 1.22 17.30
CA ARG A 178 -18.30 1.59 18.52
C ARG A 178 -17.60 0.39 19.16
N LYS A 179 -18.26 -0.77 19.18
CA LYS A 179 -17.68 -2.00 19.73
C LYS A 179 -16.47 -2.44 18.93
N VAL A 180 -16.57 -2.51 17.60
CA VAL A 180 -15.47 -2.97 16.75
C VAL A 180 -14.34 -1.94 16.75
N PHE A 181 -14.65 -0.64 16.58
CA PHE A 181 -13.66 0.44 16.61
C PHE A 181 -12.91 0.49 17.95
N GLY A 182 -13.60 0.30 19.08
CA GLY A 182 -12.98 0.25 20.41
C GLY A 182 -12.10 -0.98 20.66
N MET A 183 -12.09 -1.96 19.77
CA MET A 183 -11.20 -3.13 19.84
C MET A 183 -9.87 -2.90 19.11
N ILE A 184 -9.73 -1.81 18.34
CA ILE A 184 -8.50 -1.49 17.64
C ILE A 184 -7.45 -1.06 18.67
N ASP A 185 -6.33 -1.76 18.67
CA ASP A 185 -5.14 -1.32 19.40
C ASP A 185 -4.33 -0.35 18.53
N PHE A 186 -4.48 0.94 18.80
CA PHE A 186 -3.79 1.99 18.06
C PHE A 186 -2.27 2.06 18.36
N HIS A 187 -1.77 1.37 19.39
CA HIS A 187 -0.32 1.26 19.66
C HIS A 187 0.43 0.45 18.60
N ASN A 188 -0.29 -0.33 17.80
CA ASN A 188 0.30 -1.02 16.65
C ASN A 188 0.56 -0.09 15.45
N PHE A 189 0.15 1.17 15.46
CA PHE A 189 0.39 2.10 14.37
C PHE A 189 1.71 2.84 14.57
N LEU A 190 2.56 2.83 13.54
CA LEU A 190 3.83 3.58 13.53
C LEU A 190 3.61 5.04 13.14
N ASP A 191 2.53 5.35 12.45
CA ASP A 191 2.08 6.70 12.09
C ASP A 191 0.71 7.02 12.70
N ASP A 192 0.22 8.23 12.49
CA ASP A 192 -1.16 8.57 12.83
C ASP A 192 -2.12 7.98 11.77
N PRO A 193 -3.00 7.02 12.13
CA PRO A 193 -3.95 6.41 11.20
C PRO A 193 -4.95 7.41 10.58
N ARG A 194 -5.04 8.64 11.12
CA ARG A 194 -5.85 9.73 10.59
C ARG A 194 -5.07 10.65 9.64
N LEU A 195 -3.79 10.40 9.42
CA LEU A 195 -2.93 11.17 8.52
C LEU A 195 -2.35 10.30 7.40
N GLY A 196 -1.44 9.40 7.71
CA GLY A 196 -0.78 8.54 6.71
C GLY A 196 0.19 9.28 5.78
N ILE A 197 0.82 8.51 4.88
CA ILE A 197 1.88 9.03 3.99
C ILE A 197 1.38 10.14 3.04
N LEU A 198 0.18 10.03 2.48
CA LEU A 198 -0.34 11.07 1.57
C LEU A 198 -0.56 12.41 2.27
N ASN A 199 -1.04 12.39 3.51
CA ASN A 199 -1.21 13.62 4.28
C ASN A 199 0.15 14.23 4.64
N TYR A 200 1.12 13.37 5.03
CA TYR A 200 2.49 13.80 5.32
C TYR A 200 3.15 14.51 4.14
N ILE A 201 3.03 13.95 2.93
CA ILE A 201 3.65 14.54 1.74
C ILE A 201 2.86 15.72 1.19
N HIS A 202 1.56 15.82 1.48
CA HIS A 202 0.70 16.88 0.96
C HIS A 202 1.17 18.28 1.41
N ASP A 203 1.65 18.39 2.63
CA ASP A 203 2.17 19.64 3.18
C ASP A 203 3.52 20.05 2.53
N ASN A 204 4.21 19.11 1.87
CA ASN A 204 5.47 19.30 1.16
C ASN A 204 5.37 18.83 -0.31
N ARG A 205 4.23 19.08 -0.93
CA ARG A 205 3.85 18.52 -2.23
C ARG A 205 4.84 18.81 -3.35
N GLU A 206 5.47 19.98 -3.34
CA GLU A 206 6.42 20.41 -4.36
C GLU A 206 7.67 19.51 -4.41
N ILE A 207 8.04 18.94 -3.27
CA ILE A 207 9.24 18.10 -3.13
C ILE A 207 8.85 16.61 -3.19
N PHE A 208 7.76 16.25 -2.50
CA PHE A 208 7.44 14.85 -2.23
C PHE A 208 6.42 14.23 -3.19
N MET A 209 5.91 14.99 -4.16
CA MET A 209 5.06 14.49 -5.24
C MET A 209 5.59 14.94 -6.61
N TYR A 210 5.38 14.12 -7.63
CA TYR A 210 5.71 14.50 -8.99
C TYR A 210 4.63 15.41 -9.57
N GLN A 211 4.99 16.66 -9.91
CA GLN A 211 4.02 17.70 -10.26
C GLN A 211 3.46 17.57 -11.68
N ASN A 212 4.26 17.07 -12.60
CA ASN A 212 3.93 17.03 -14.02
C ASN A 212 3.40 15.69 -14.50
N THR A 213 3.12 14.79 -13.55
CA THR A 213 2.61 13.46 -13.84
C THR A 213 1.19 13.32 -13.31
N TRP A 214 0.43 12.43 -13.89
CA TRP A 214 -0.85 11.98 -13.31
C TRP A 214 -0.62 10.90 -12.23
N ASP A 215 0.63 10.59 -11.91
CA ASP A 215 1.03 9.69 -10.83
C ASP A 215 0.81 10.37 -9.47
N PHE A 216 -0.10 9.82 -8.69
CA PHE A 216 -0.46 10.32 -7.35
C PHE A 216 0.36 9.68 -6.23
N HIS A 217 1.37 8.91 -6.58
CA HIS A 217 2.24 8.30 -5.59
C HIS A 217 3.22 9.33 -5.03
N PRO A 218 3.68 9.15 -3.77
CA PRO A 218 4.81 9.91 -3.27
C PRO A 218 6.01 9.75 -4.19
N SER A 219 6.79 10.79 -4.35
CA SER A 219 8.09 10.67 -5.01
C SER A 219 9.01 9.72 -4.25
N CYS A 220 10.08 9.26 -4.90
CA CYS A 220 11.07 8.41 -4.24
C CYS A 220 11.61 9.06 -2.96
N ILE A 221 11.94 10.35 -3.00
CA ILE A 221 12.37 11.11 -1.81
C ILE A 221 11.24 11.26 -0.79
N GLY A 222 9.97 11.37 -1.21
CA GLY A 222 8.82 11.38 -0.31
C GLY A 222 8.68 10.07 0.48
N HIS A 223 8.84 8.94 -0.18
CA HIS A 223 8.88 7.63 0.47
C HIS A 223 10.07 7.48 1.43
N PHE A 224 11.26 8.00 1.05
CA PHE A 224 12.44 7.95 1.90
C PHE A 224 12.26 8.78 3.17
N ARG A 225 11.74 10.01 3.05
CA ARG A 225 11.46 10.87 4.20
C ARG A 225 10.39 10.27 5.13
N TYR A 226 9.36 9.66 4.58
CA TYR A 226 8.37 8.94 5.38
C TYR A 226 8.98 7.74 6.11
N PHE A 227 9.83 6.96 5.44
CA PHE A 227 10.58 5.86 6.06
C PHE A 227 11.42 6.36 7.24
N THR A 228 12.23 7.40 7.05
CA THR A 228 13.13 7.93 8.08
C THR A 228 12.38 8.52 9.27
N GLN A 229 11.19 9.06 9.07
CA GLN A 229 10.41 9.69 10.12
C GLN A 229 9.56 8.71 10.94
N TYR A 230 8.94 7.72 10.32
CA TYR A 230 7.95 6.87 10.98
C TYR A 230 8.38 5.42 11.14
N VAL A 231 9.10 4.85 10.18
CA VAL A 231 9.45 3.43 10.18
C VAL A 231 10.80 3.19 10.87
N LYS A 232 11.80 3.95 10.44
CA LYS A 232 13.17 3.80 10.95
C LYS A 232 13.29 3.92 12.48
N PRO A 233 12.70 4.92 13.17
CA PRO A 233 12.85 5.06 14.62
C PRO A 233 12.35 3.84 15.39
N PHE A 234 11.31 3.18 14.89
CA PHE A 234 10.82 1.94 15.48
C PHE A 234 11.76 0.76 15.21
N LEU A 235 12.21 0.59 13.96
CA LEU A 235 13.06 -0.52 13.57
C LEU A 235 14.46 -0.45 14.19
N ASP A 236 15.03 0.73 14.39
CA ASP A 236 16.33 0.94 15.06
C ASP A 236 16.35 0.40 16.48
N THR A 237 15.20 0.28 17.14
CA THR A 237 15.12 -0.32 18.47
C THR A 237 15.28 -1.84 18.47
N LYS A 238 15.23 -2.46 17.29
CA LYS A 238 15.12 -3.92 17.12
C LYS A 238 16.16 -4.53 16.18
N TYR A 239 16.61 -3.77 15.19
CA TYR A 239 17.43 -4.27 14.09
C TYR A 239 18.69 -3.47 13.90
N THR A 240 19.74 -4.14 13.48
CA THR A 240 20.99 -3.47 13.11
C THR A 240 20.86 -2.80 11.77
N SER A 241 21.10 -1.50 11.73
CA SER A 241 21.12 -0.70 10.51
C SER A 241 22.49 -0.68 9.85
N VAL A 242 22.50 -0.46 8.53
CA VAL A 242 23.71 -0.20 7.75
C VAL A 242 23.87 1.31 7.60
N ASP A 243 25.09 1.82 7.69
CA ASP A 243 25.38 3.24 7.50
C ASP A 243 25.37 3.60 6.02
N ASN A 244 24.18 3.88 5.49
CA ASN A 244 23.96 4.16 4.06
C ASN A 244 22.86 5.20 3.79
N LEU A 245 22.37 5.89 4.82
CA LEU A 245 21.24 6.82 4.67
C LEU A 245 21.53 7.96 3.71
N ASP A 246 22.70 8.59 3.82
CA ASP A 246 23.08 9.72 2.96
C ASP A 246 23.14 9.27 1.50
N GLN A 247 23.70 8.08 1.24
CA GLN A 247 23.75 7.52 -0.11
C GLN A 247 22.34 7.24 -0.67
N ILE A 248 21.44 6.70 0.16
CA ILE A 248 20.06 6.46 -0.26
C ILE A 248 19.36 7.78 -0.56
N GLU A 249 19.55 8.79 0.28
CA GLU A 249 18.96 10.12 0.10
C GLU A 249 19.38 10.77 -1.21
N ASP A 250 20.69 10.78 -1.49
CA ASP A 250 21.25 11.35 -2.71
C ASP A 250 20.66 10.69 -3.96
N LEU A 251 20.60 9.35 -3.99
CA LEU A 251 20.00 8.61 -5.10
C LEU A 251 18.50 8.91 -5.26
N CYS A 252 17.78 9.07 -4.15
CA CYS A 252 16.35 9.43 -4.20
C CYS A 252 16.14 10.84 -4.74
N LEU A 253 17.00 11.80 -4.37
CA LEU A 253 16.94 13.17 -4.87
C LEU A 253 17.26 13.22 -6.36
N ASP A 254 18.32 12.56 -6.80
CA ASP A 254 18.72 12.53 -8.21
C ASP A 254 17.67 11.85 -9.08
N PHE A 255 17.13 10.71 -8.65
CA PHE A 255 16.04 10.05 -9.35
C PHE A 255 14.77 10.90 -9.39
N SER A 256 14.42 11.56 -8.28
CA SER A 256 13.22 12.40 -8.23
C SER A 256 13.31 13.59 -9.18
N ARG A 257 14.49 14.21 -9.30
CA ARG A 257 14.73 15.28 -10.29
C ARG A 257 14.59 14.75 -11.71
N TYR A 258 15.25 13.63 -12.01
CA TYR A 258 15.18 13.00 -13.34
C TYR A 258 13.72 12.66 -13.72
N TYR A 259 12.98 12.01 -12.81
CA TYR A 259 11.60 11.59 -13.07
C TYR A 259 10.65 12.77 -13.23
N GLN A 260 10.91 13.90 -12.56
CA GLN A 260 10.13 15.12 -12.72
C GLN A 260 10.40 15.82 -14.06
N ASP A 261 11.65 15.79 -14.54
CA ASP A 261 12.06 16.41 -15.79
C ASP A 261 11.73 15.53 -17.01
N ALA A 262 11.71 14.22 -16.83
CA ALA A 262 11.29 13.29 -17.88
C ALA A 262 9.85 13.61 -18.27
N LYS A 263 9.64 13.98 -19.54
CA LYS A 263 8.30 14.11 -20.09
C LYS A 263 7.62 12.74 -20.01
N VAL A 264 6.75 12.55 -19.05
CA VAL A 264 6.09 11.28 -18.73
C VAL A 264 5.24 10.72 -19.90
N SER A 265 5.06 11.49 -20.97
CA SER A 265 4.52 11.01 -22.25
C SER A 265 5.30 9.84 -22.88
N GLU A 266 6.53 9.57 -22.44
CA GLU A 266 7.33 8.41 -22.91
C GLU A 266 7.18 7.18 -22.03
N TYR A 267 6.56 7.28 -20.84
CA TYR A 267 6.28 6.11 -20.01
C TYR A 267 4.98 5.44 -20.47
N PRO A 268 4.96 4.08 -20.55
CA PRO A 268 3.86 3.31 -21.15
C PRO A 268 2.55 3.29 -20.31
N PHE A 269 2.34 4.32 -19.51
CA PHE A 269 1.10 4.52 -18.72
C PHE A 269 0.07 5.40 -19.41
N GLU A 270 0.19 5.66 -20.71
CA GLU A 270 -0.92 6.22 -21.45
C GLU A 270 -2.11 5.27 -21.34
N SER A 271 -3.16 5.77 -20.68
CA SER A 271 -4.43 5.09 -20.52
C SER A 271 -5.13 4.98 -21.87
N THR A 272 -4.72 4.05 -22.69
CA THR A 272 -5.64 3.52 -23.69
C THR A 272 -6.53 2.51 -22.98
N ALA A 273 -7.81 2.51 -23.31
CA ALA A 273 -8.83 1.64 -22.71
C ALA A 273 -8.52 0.13 -22.80
N ASP A 274 -7.47 -0.24 -23.51
CA ASP A 274 -6.99 -1.60 -23.75
C ASP A 274 -5.70 -1.93 -22.97
N ASN A 275 -5.19 -1.03 -22.12
CA ASN A 275 -4.00 -1.31 -21.33
C ASN A 275 -4.34 -2.17 -20.12
N GLU A 276 -4.33 -3.47 -20.33
CA GLU A 276 -3.92 -4.39 -19.30
C GLU A 276 -2.57 -3.89 -18.76
N PHE A 277 -2.57 -3.42 -17.53
CA PHE A 277 -1.34 -3.19 -16.76
C PHE A 277 -0.72 -4.57 -16.55
N THR A 278 -0.02 -5.04 -17.59
CA THR A 278 0.57 -6.36 -17.52
C THR A 278 1.68 -6.30 -16.49
N HIS A 279 1.64 -7.23 -15.58
CA HIS A 279 2.64 -7.51 -14.57
C HIS A 279 4.06 -7.39 -15.14
N ASP A 280 4.28 -7.89 -16.35
CA ASP A 280 5.56 -7.90 -17.04
C ASP A 280 6.09 -6.49 -17.35
N LYS A 281 5.25 -5.55 -17.80
CA LYS A 281 5.67 -4.18 -18.09
C LYS A 281 6.12 -3.43 -16.82
N PHE A 282 5.42 -3.67 -15.71
CA PHE A 282 5.78 -3.09 -14.42
C PHE A 282 7.17 -3.53 -13.97
N TYR A 283 7.48 -4.84 -14.07
CA TYR A 283 8.78 -5.35 -13.66
C TYR A 283 9.91 -4.95 -14.59
N VAL A 284 9.68 -4.89 -15.89
CA VAL A 284 10.67 -4.41 -16.85
C VAL A 284 11.05 -2.96 -16.54
N LEU A 285 10.06 -2.10 -16.28
CA LEU A 285 10.31 -0.70 -15.94
C LEU A 285 11.00 -0.56 -14.58
N ARG A 286 10.51 -1.28 -13.56
CA ARG A 286 11.13 -1.28 -12.24
C ARG A 286 12.59 -1.73 -12.31
N LYS A 287 12.86 -2.83 -12.99
CA LYS A 287 14.23 -3.33 -13.20
C LYS A 287 15.11 -2.28 -13.86
N HIS A 288 14.63 -1.64 -14.91
CA HIS A 288 15.34 -0.58 -15.60
C HIS A 288 15.69 0.58 -14.64
N ILE A 289 14.74 1.05 -13.83
CA ILE A 289 14.97 2.13 -12.86
C ILE A 289 16.02 1.72 -11.82
N ILE A 290 15.90 0.51 -11.26
CA ILE A 290 16.85 0.02 -10.27
C ILE A 290 18.26 -0.11 -10.85
N GLU A 291 18.40 -0.64 -12.04
CA GLU A 291 19.71 -0.85 -12.69
C GLU A 291 20.41 0.47 -13.03
N ASN A 292 19.68 1.50 -13.41
CA ASN A 292 20.28 2.76 -13.87
C ASN A 292 20.43 3.82 -12.76
N TYR A 293 19.54 3.82 -11.76
CA TYR A 293 19.51 4.89 -10.75
C TYR A 293 19.82 4.39 -9.33
N PHE A 294 19.64 3.10 -9.07
CA PHE A 294 19.88 2.50 -7.74
C PHE A 294 20.86 1.34 -7.81
N SER A 295 21.79 1.38 -8.76
CA SER A 295 22.76 0.31 -9.01
C SER A 295 23.55 -0.15 -7.78
N PRO A 296 23.94 0.70 -6.79
CA PRO A 296 24.61 0.24 -5.58
C PRO A 296 23.77 -0.74 -4.73
N PHE A 297 22.44 -0.70 -4.88
CA PHE A 297 21.50 -1.53 -4.15
C PHE A 297 20.76 -2.55 -5.02
N LYS A 298 21.22 -2.74 -6.27
CA LYS A 298 20.54 -3.57 -7.27
C LYS A 298 20.19 -4.97 -6.73
N GLU A 299 21.14 -5.66 -6.14
CA GLU A 299 20.93 -7.02 -5.64
C GLU A 299 19.80 -7.06 -4.60
N LYS A 300 19.87 -6.19 -3.58
CA LYS A 300 18.82 -6.09 -2.56
C LYS A 300 17.46 -5.68 -3.13
N LEU A 301 17.41 -4.84 -4.14
CA LEU A 301 16.18 -4.31 -4.72
C LEU A 301 15.53 -5.21 -5.79
N THR A 302 16.21 -6.24 -6.26
CA THR A 302 15.68 -7.21 -7.24
C THR A 302 15.24 -8.53 -6.62
N GLU A 303 15.68 -8.83 -5.41
CA GLU A 303 15.37 -10.08 -4.70
C GLU A 303 14.18 -9.89 -3.72
N GLY A 304 13.55 -11.00 -3.31
CA GLY A 304 12.58 -11.04 -2.19
C GLY A 304 11.23 -10.39 -2.45
N TYR A 305 10.86 -10.21 -3.72
CA TYR A 305 9.49 -9.84 -4.09
C TYR A 305 8.70 -11.13 -4.36
N HIS A 306 7.67 -11.37 -3.58
CA HIS A 306 6.84 -12.57 -3.69
C HIS A 306 5.60 -12.28 -4.51
N TYR A 307 5.66 -12.67 -5.80
CA TYR A 307 4.63 -12.39 -6.80
C TYR A 307 4.07 -13.64 -7.47
N GLU A 308 4.62 -14.80 -7.16
CA GLU A 308 4.22 -16.09 -7.70
C GLU A 308 3.24 -16.84 -6.78
#